data_6d978f7478836c9787a19e64acf7bdff
#
_entry.id   6d978f7478836c9787a19e64acf7bdff
#
_cell.length_a   1.000
_cell.length_b   1.000
_cell.length_c   1.000
_cell.angle_alpha   90.00
_cell.angle_beta   90.00
_cell.angle_gamma   90.00
#
_symmetry.space_group_name_H-M   'P 1'
#
loop_
_entity.id
_entity.type
_entity.pdbx_description
1 polymer ?
#
loop_
_entity_poly.entity_id
_entity_poly.type
_entity_poly.pdbx_seq_one_letter_code
_entity_poly.pdbx_strand_id
1 'polypeptide(L)'
;MNIKSFLKIVKNLPPHHAVLMRASTGVGKSSLVAQISEEIELPLIDVRASIMSEGDTQGYPDIEGMKEKGIMTFCMPAWFVRACNEPVVLFLDEFNRGLPAVQQSFFQIVLDRQLGNDENGMPYNIHPETRIFAAINHGNEYDVNEMDPALLRRFWAIDLKPSKDDWIKWAKSKDVDNLIIEFLRTRSSHLFVNLEKVKPGNVFPTPASWARFDEVLKYTGVSLMEDRNSFDIFNTAIGFIGQEAAVEFTDFVKKYEIVVTPEELLKSFKNCEHKLKTMSNDRINSLIDVNFYHIFSINMKKLTFINAKEQKQKLSRQQSTRGKGKTNDGVMLGWPEKRKIREPNTKQSKAKQAEKR
;
A
#
# COMPACT_ATOMS: atom_id res chain seq x y z
N MET A 1 -9.16 8.79 -15.04
CA MET A 1 -7.68 8.68 -15.15
C MET A 1 -7.24 7.33 -14.62
N ASN A 2 -6.27 6.63 -15.24
CA ASN A 2 -5.71 5.39 -14.72
C ASN A 2 -4.68 5.65 -13.59
N ILE A 3 -4.42 4.65 -12.77
CA ILE A 3 -3.53 4.75 -11.59
C ILE A 3 -2.11 5.19 -11.97
N LYS A 4 -1.53 4.63 -13.04
CA LYS A 4 -0.16 4.95 -13.47
C LYS A 4 0.01 6.43 -13.83
N SER A 5 -0.95 6.99 -14.59
CA SER A 5 -0.92 8.40 -14.97
C SER A 5 -1.13 9.31 -13.77
N PHE A 6 -2.02 8.90 -12.85
CA PHE A 6 -2.25 9.63 -11.61
C PHE A 6 -0.97 9.74 -10.76
N LEU A 7 -0.34 8.61 -10.46
CA LEU A 7 0.91 8.57 -9.67
C LEU A 7 2.02 9.42 -10.30
N LYS A 8 2.15 9.40 -11.63
CA LYS A 8 3.15 10.22 -12.33
C LYS A 8 2.91 11.72 -12.14
N ILE A 9 1.64 12.16 -12.21
CA ILE A 9 1.29 13.59 -12.12
C ILE A 9 1.36 14.06 -10.67
N VAL A 10 0.76 13.31 -9.75
CA VAL A 10 0.59 13.74 -8.36
C VAL A 10 1.90 13.94 -7.61
N LYS A 11 2.94 13.18 -7.94
CA LYS A 11 4.27 13.34 -7.34
C LYS A 11 4.91 14.68 -7.69
N ASN A 12 4.60 15.21 -8.87
CA ASN A 12 5.16 16.47 -9.37
C ASN A 12 4.19 17.66 -9.17
N LEU A 13 3.02 17.42 -8.58
CA LEU A 13 2.08 18.49 -8.29
C LEU A 13 2.62 19.36 -7.14
N PRO A 14 2.58 20.71 -7.25
CA PRO A 14 3.00 21.57 -6.16
C PRO A 14 2.19 21.31 -4.86
N PRO A 15 2.82 21.36 -3.67
CA PRO A 15 2.17 21.00 -2.39
C PRO A 15 0.89 21.79 -2.07
N HIS A 16 0.80 23.03 -2.56
CA HIS A 16 -0.35 23.91 -2.30
C HIS A 16 -1.60 23.53 -3.10
N HIS A 17 -1.50 22.63 -4.08
CA HIS A 17 -2.68 22.13 -4.80
C HIS A 17 -3.28 20.91 -4.10
N ALA A 18 -4.48 21.05 -3.57
CA ALA A 18 -5.22 19.92 -3.01
C ALA A 18 -5.75 19.00 -4.12
N VAL A 19 -5.75 17.70 -3.87
CA VAL A 19 -6.18 16.66 -4.82
C VAL A 19 -7.50 16.04 -4.35
N LEU A 20 -8.51 16.00 -5.21
CA LEU A 20 -9.76 15.30 -4.96
C LEU A 20 -9.88 14.06 -5.83
N MET A 21 -9.88 12.89 -5.21
CA MET A 21 -10.06 11.60 -5.87
C MET A 21 -11.52 11.16 -5.81
N ARG A 22 -12.15 11.04 -6.97
CA ARG A 22 -13.50 10.53 -7.13
C ARG A 22 -13.42 9.12 -7.71
N ALA A 23 -13.98 8.14 -7.01
CA ALA A 23 -14.04 6.76 -7.48
C ALA A 23 -15.09 5.97 -6.71
N SER A 24 -15.49 4.82 -7.25
CA SER A 24 -16.37 3.88 -6.55
C SER A 24 -15.72 3.37 -5.24
N THR A 25 -16.54 2.78 -4.37
CA THR A 25 -16.04 2.15 -3.14
C THR A 25 -15.17 0.94 -3.45
N GLY A 26 -14.23 0.63 -2.55
CA GLY A 26 -13.40 -0.59 -2.64
C GLY A 26 -12.36 -0.60 -3.77
N VAL A 27 -12.16 0.50 -4.49
CA VAL A 27 -11.13 0.60 -5.56
C VAL A 27 -9.72 0.87 -5.03
N GLY A 28 -9.55 1.07 -3.72
CA GLY A 28 -8.25 1.25 -3.09
C GLY A 28 -7.77 2.70 -2.99
N LYS A 29 -8.66 3.71 -2.89
CA LYS A 29 -8.30 5.14 -2.74
C LYS A 29 -7.33 5.38 -1.57
N SER A 30 -7.67 4.88 -0.38
CA SER A 30 -6.86 5.06 0.83
C SER A 30 -5.51 4.34 0.71
N SER A 31 -5.48 3.12 0.13
CA SER A 31 -4.22 2.40 -0.15
C SER A 31 -3.33 3.15 -1.15
N LEU A 32 -3.93 3.84 -2.12
CA LEU A 32 -3.20 4.64 -3.09
C LEU A 32 -2.56 5.87 -2.44
N VAL A 33 -3.26 6.53 -1.51
CA VAL A 33 -2.70 7.66 -0.76
C VAL A 33 -1.58 7.20 0.16
N ALA A 34 -1.74 6.05 0.84
CA ALA A 34 -0.68 5.45 1.65
C ALA A 34 0.57 5.16 0.80
N GLN A 35 0.41 4.57 -0.39
CA GLN A 35 1.51 4.36 -1.32
C GLN A 35 2.19 5.67 -1.74
N ILE A 36 1.43 6.72 -2.03
CA ILE A 36 1.99 8.04 -2.36
C ILE A 36 2.80 8.59 -1.19
N SER A 37 2.26 8.51 0.03
CA SER A 37 2.91 8.95 1.27
C SER A 37 4.27 8.26 1.46
N GLU A 38 4.33 6.94 1.28
CA GLU A 38 5.57 6.16 1.32
C GLU A 38 6.56 6.60 0.23
N GLU A 39 6.10 6.79 -1.01
CA GLU A 39 6.96 7.15 -2.15
C GLU A 39 7.51 8.58 -2.11
N ILE A 40 6.84 9.50 -1.42
CA ILE A 40 7.32 10.88 -1.22
C ILE A 40 7.93 11.09 0.17
N GLU A 41 8.03 10.02 0.97
CA GLU A 41 8.65 10.00 2.30
C GLU A 41 8.04 11.02 3.29
N LEU A 42 6.72 11.24 3.21
CA LEU A 42 5.99 12.10 4.15
C LEU A 42 5.05 11.25 5.01
N PRO A 43 4.95 11.52 6.33
CA PRO A 43 4.02 10.80 7.19
C PRO A 43 2.56 11.05 6.79
N LEU A 44 1.73 10.01 6.85
CA LEU A 44 0.30 10.06 6.55
C LEU A 44 -0.51 10.43 7.80
N ILE A 45 -1.41 11.39 7.65
CA ILE A 45 -2.49 11.66 8.60
C ILE A 45 -3.81 11.34 7.90
N ASP A 46 -4.47 10.27 8.31
CA ASP A 46 -5.78 9.85 7.79
C ASP A 46 -6.89 10.43 8.65
N VAL A 47 -7.68 11.32 8.07
CA VAL A 47 -8.81 12.01 8.70
C VAL A 47 -10.08 11.62 7.97
N ARG A 48 -11.02 10.98 8.69
CA ARG A 48 -12.27 10.50 8.09
C ARG A 48 -13.42 11.45 8.42
N ALA A 49 -13.85 12.22 7.44
CA ALA A 49 -14.91 13.20 7.62
C ALA A 49 -16.25 12.58 8.07
N SER A 50 -16.54 11.34 7.69
CA SER A 50 -17.80 10.64 8.00
C SER A 50 -18.02 10.35 9.49
N ILE A 51 -16.97 10.34 10.30
CA ILE A 51 -17.04 10.05 11.75
C ILE A 51 -16.71 11.26 12.62
N MET A 52 -16.45 12.43 12.03
CA MET A 52 -16.07 13.64 12.75
C MET A 52 -17.27 14.49 13.13
N SER A 53 -17.12 15.14 14.27
CA SER A 53 -17.96 16.27 14.72
C SER A 53 -17.26 17.60 14.42
N GLU A 54 -17.96 18.71 14.67
CA GLU A 54 -17.38 20.05 14.56
C GLU A 54 -16.17 20.24 15.49
N GLY A 55 -16.26 19.72 16.72
CA GLY A 55 -15.17 19.79 17.69
C GLY A 55 -13.91 19.02 17.23
N ASP A 56 -14.08 17.93 16.49
CA ASP A 56 -12.96 17.15 15.94
C ASP A 56 -12.23 17.90 14.81
N THR A 57 -12.89 18.88 14.20
CA THR A 57 -12.32 19.70 13.12
C THR A 57 -11.86 21.07 13.60
N GLN A 58 -12.71 21.81 14.30
CA GLN A 58 -12.45 23.19 14.74
C GLN A 58 -11.76 23.26 16.11
N GLY A 59 -11.73 22.15 16.86
CA GLY A 59 -11.29 22.12 18.24
C GLY A 59 -12.39 22.50 19.22
N TYR A 60 -12.02 22.59 20.49
CA TYR A 60 -12.91 22.96 21.59
C TYR A 60 -12.44 24.24 22.24
N PRO A 61 -13.39 25.09 22.75
CA PRO A 61 -13.02 26.31 23.45
C PRO A 61 -12.09 26.03 24.64
N ASP A 62 -11.03 26.82 24.74
CA ASP A 62 -10.13 26.84 25.90
C ASP A 62 -10.82 27.60 27.05
N ILE A 63 -11.52 26.86 27.89
CA ILE A 63 -12.32 27.43 29.01
C ILE A 63 -11.42 28.10 30.05
N GLU A 64 -10.23 27.57 30.30
CA GLU A 64 -9.30 28.15 31.29
C GLU A 64 -8.67 29.43 30.75
N GLY A 65 -8.14 29.42 29.55
CA GLY A 65 -7.61 30.59 28.88
C GLY A 65 -8.65 31.70 28.69
N MET A 66 -9.91 31.33 28.40
CA MET A 66 -11.00 32.27 28.29
C MET A 66 -11.29 33.00 29.64
N LYS A 67 -11.27 32.29 30.78
CA LYS A 67 -11.46 32.90 32.09
C LYS A 67 -10.31 33.83 32.47
N GLU A 68 -9.07 33.45 32.15
CA GLU A 68 -7.88 34.23 32.51
C GLU A 68 -7.71 35.47 31.62
N LYS A 69 -7.93 35.32 30.30
CA LYS A 69 -7.57 36.32 29.29
C LYS A 69 -8.78 37.13 28.79
N GLY A 70 -10.00 36.67 29.06
CA GLY A 70 -11.22 37.28 28.52
C GLY A 70 -11.39 37.14 27.01
N ILE A 71 -10.60 36.27 26.39
CA ILE A 71 -10.60 36.01 24.95
C ILE A 71 -10.91 34.52 24.73
N MET A 72 -11.83 34.24 23.83
CA MET A 72 -12.13 32.86 23.44
C MET A 72 -11.13 32.40 22.39
N THR A 73 -10.35 31.39 22.76
CA THR A 73 -9.47 30.62 21.87
C THR A 73 -9.91 29.16 21.83
N PHE A 74 -9.38 28.39 20.89
CA PHE A 74 -9.72 26.98 20.72
C PHE A 74 -8.46 26.10 20.89
N CYS A 75 -8.62 25.01 21.62
CA CYS A 75 -7.66 23.93 21.63
C CYS A 75 -7.77 23.19 20.32
N MET A 76 -6.77 23.32 19.47
CA MET A 76 -6.79 22.72 18.12
C MET A 76 -6.62 21.21 18.15
N PRO A 77 -7.25 20.47 17.21
CA PRO A 77 -7.08 19.02 17.11
C PRO A 77 -5.63 18.63 16.88
N ALA A 78 -5.17 17.55 17.54
CA ALA A 78 -3.78 17.10 17.44
C ALA A 78 -3.33 16.79 16.02
N TRP A 79 -4.22 16.24 15.18
CA TRP A 79 -3.92 15.96 13.77
C TRP A 79 -3.60 17.25 12.99
N PHE A 80 -4.32 18.34 13.27
CA PHE A 80 -4.09 19.61 12.62
C PHE A 80 -2.81 20.30 13.12
N VAL A 81 -2.59 20.31 14.44
CA VAL A 81 -1.34 20.82 15.03
C VAL A 81 -0.12 20.12 14.47
N ARG A 82 -0.22 18.80 14.26
CA ARG A 82 0.84 18.04 13.61
C ARG A 82 1.07 18.49 12.17
N ALA A 83 -0.01 18.70 11.39
CA ALA A 83 0.09 19.18 10.01
C ALA A 83 0.62 20.62 9.89
N CYS A 84 0.56 21.42 10.96
CA CYS A 84 1.18 22.75 11.03
C CYS A 84 2.69 22.67 11.30
N ASN A 85 3.12 21.72 12.15
CA ASN A 85 4.49 21.67 12.66
C ASN A 85 5.45 20.87 11.76
N GLU A 86 4.95 19.91 10.98
CA GLU A 86 5.77 19.08 10.10
C GLU A 86 5.08 18.85 8.74
N PRO A 87 5.86 18.62 7.67
CA PRO A 87 5.30 18.25 6.37
C PRO A 87 4.66 16.87 6.44
N VAL A 88 3.39 16.77 6.02
CA VAL A 88 2.63 15.51 6.04
C VAL A 88 1.82 15.33 4.75
N VAL A 89 1.35 14.13 4.52
CA VAL A 89 0.21 13.84 3.65
C VAL A 89 -1.04 13.90 4.51
N LEU A 90 -1.84 14.94 4.38
CA LEU A 90 -3.13 15.08 5.03
C LEU A 90 -4.20 14.48 4.12
N PHE A 91 -4.80 13.37 4.54
CA PHE A 91 -5.80 12.65 3.77
C PHE A 91 -7.19 12.79 4.39
N LEU A 92 -8.09 13.43 3.68
CA LEU A 92 -9.49 13.66 4.05
C LEU A 92 -10.34 12.58 3.37
N ASP A 93 -10.52 11.43 4.04
CA ASP A 93 -11.29 10.33 3.47
C ASP A 93 -12.80 10.48 3.72
N GLU A 94 -13.59 9.91 2.83
CA GLU A 94 -15.06 9.97 2.86
C GLU A 94 -15.61 11.41 2.97
N PHE A 95 -14.94 12.36 2.33
CA PHE A 95 -15.16 13.79 2.50
C PHE A 95 -16.62 14.21 2.31
N ASN A 96 -17.31 13.68 1.29
CA ASN A 96 -18.71 13.99 0.99
C ASN A 96 -19.73 13.30 1.93
N ARG A 97 -19.28 12.49 2.89
CA ARG A 97 -20.12 11.87 3.94
C ARG A 97 -20.05 12.61 5.26
N GLY A 98 -19.12 13.57 5.38
CA GLY A 98 -19.04 14.44 6.55
C GLY A 98 -20.27 15.35 6.68
N LEU A 99 -20.60 15.71 7.91
CA LEU A 99 -21.65 16.71 8.18
C LEU A 99 -21.30 18.04 7.49
N PRO A 100 -22.27 18.85 7.07
CA PRO A 100 -22.01 20.13 6.42
C PRO A 100 -21.05 21.04 7.20
N ALA A 101 -21.17 21.11 8.53
CA ALA A 101 -20.28 21.89 9.38
C ALA A 101 -18.83 21.37 9.37
N VAL A 102 -18.63 20.05 9.33
CA VAL A 102 -17.31 19.42 9.15
C VAL A 102 -16.72 19.78 7.79
N GLN A 103 -17.52 19.70 6.73
CA GLN A 103 -17.08 20.10 5.38
C GLN A 103 -16.69 21.58 5.32
N GLN A 104 -17.40 22.46 6.03
CA GLN A 104 -17.08 23.90 6.11
C GLN A 104 -15.69 24.15 6.73
N SER A 105 -15.36 23.41 7.79
CA SER A 105 -14.03 23.53 8.41
C SER A 105 -12.91 23.12 7.45
N PHE A 106 -13.11 22.03 6.72
CA PHE A 106 -12.15 21.61 5.70
C PHE A 106 -12.06 22.57 4.52
N PHE A 107 -13.11 23.35 4.27
CA PHE A 107 -13.10 24.37 3.23
C PHE A 107 -11.95 25.37 3.45
N GLN A 108 -11.80 25.89 4.68
CA GLN A 108 -10.72 26.80 5.04
C GLN A 108 -9.35 26.15 4.92
N ILE A 109 -9.23 24.88 5.35
CA ILE A 109 -7.98 24.11 5.25
C ILE A 109 -7.54 23.93 3.80
N VAL A 110 -8.46 23.57 2.92
CA VAL A 110 -8.18 23.34 1.50
C VAL A 110 -7.90 24.63 0.74
N LEU A 111 -8.64 25.69 1.07
CA LEU A 111 -8.55 26.97 0.37
C LEU A 111 -7.34 27.78 0.83
N ASP A 112 -7.29 28.05 2.15
CA ASP A 112 -6.38 29.02 2.73
C ASP A 112 -5.19 28.36 3.44
N ARG A 113 -5.20 27.02 3.52
CA ARG A 113 -4.19 26.21 4.22
C ARG A 113 -4.03 26.62 5.70
N GLN A 114 -5.15 26.99 6.33
CA GLN A 114 -5.17 27.46 7.71
C GLN A 114 -6.50 27.07 8.37
N LEU A 115 -6.54 27.11 9.70
CA LEU A 115 -7.74 26.87 10.47
C LEU A 115 -7.63 27.57 11.82
N GLY A 116 -8.73 28.17 12.26
CA GLY A 116 -8.79 28.85 13.56
C GLY A 116 -7.76 29.97 13.70
N ASN A 117 -7.69 30.54 14.90
CA ASN A 117 -6.75 31.60 15.23
C ASN A 117 -6.15 31.38 16.62
N ASP A 118 -4.93 31.84 16.81
CA ASP A 118 -4.27 31.90 18.12
C ASP A 118 -4.85 33.06 18.99
N GLU A 119 -4.30 33.23 20.17
CA GLU A 119 -4.70 34.30 21.11
C GLU A 119 -4.46 35.72 20.58
N ASN A 120 -3.61 35.89 19.58
CA ASN A 120 -3.32 37.16 18.92
C ASN A 120 -4.17 37.39 17.66
N GLY A 121 -5.10 36.47 17.37
CA GLY A 121 -5.92 36.50 16.18
C GLY A 121 -5.21 36.05 14.90
N MET A 122 -4.02 35.47 15.01
CA MET A 122 -3.26 34.95 13.86
C MET A 122 -3.71 33.53 13.54
N PRO A 123 -3.94 33.20 12.24
CA PRO A 123 -4.37 31.87 11.85
C PRO A 123 -3.26 30.83 12.02
N TYR A 124 -3.65 29.63 12.45
CA TYR A 124 -2.76 28.48 12.40
C TYR A 124 -2.60 28.01 10.95
N ASN A 125 -1.37 28.05 10.44
CA ASN A 125 -1.05 27.69 9.06
C ASN A 125 -0.51 26.27 8.97
N ILE A 126 -1.01 25.50 8.00
CA ILE A 126 -0.44 24.20 7.64
C ILE A 126 0.96 24.38 7.05
N HIS A 127 1.86 23.44 7.38
CA HIS A 127 3.22 23.44 6.84
C HIS A 127 3.22 23.57 5.31
N PRO A 128 4.07 24.44 4.71
CA PRO A 128 4.06 24.69 3.27
C PRO A 128 4.18 23.44 2.39
N GLU A 129 4.99 22.48 2.83
CA GLU A 129 5.22 21.23 2.10
C GLU A 129 4.17 20.13 2.35
N THR A 130 3.21 20.37 3.25
CA THR A 130 2.09 19.43 3.48
C THR A 130 1.25 19.29 2.22
N ARG A 131 0.93 18.04 1.84
CA ARG A 131 0.10 17.72 0.69
C ARG A 131 -1.28 17.29 1.13
N ILE A 132 -2.32 17.88 0.56
CA ILE A 132 -3.72 17.60 0.91
C ILE A 132 -4.34 16.71 -0.15
N PHE A 133 -4.86 15.57 0.27
CA PHE A 133 -5.66 14.66 -0.54
C PHE A 133 -7.05 14.53 0.06
N ALA A 134 -8.07 14.53 -0.77
CA ALA A 134 -9.43 14.21 -0.37
C ALA A 134 -9.95 13.06 -1.23
N ALA A 135 -10.80 12.21 -0.65
CA ALA A 135 -11.47 11.14 -1.38
C ALA A 135 -12.99 11.20 -1.19
N ILE A 136 -13.70 11.01 -2.28
CA ILE A 136 -15.16 10.88 -2.26
C ILE A 136 -15.57 9.59 -2.98
N ASN A 137 -16.67 9.02 -2.51
CA ASN A 137 -17.35 7.95 -3.22
C ASN A 137 -18.26 8.58 -4.28
N HIS A 138 -18.15 8.06 -5.51
CA HIS A 138 -18.94 8.55 -6.64
C HIS A 138 -19.96 7.47 -7.02
N GLY A 139 -21.24 7.85 -7.08
CA GLY A 139 -22.34 6.96 -7.42
C GLY A 139 -23.63 7.37 -6.69
N ASN A 140 -24.76 7.18 -7.31
CA ASN A 140 -26.11 7.51 -6.79
C ASN A 140 -26.56 6.59 -5.63
N GLU A 141 -25.68 5.68 -5.19
CA GLU A 141 -26.00 4.59 -4.26
C GLU A 141 -25.71 4.95 -2.81
N TYR A 142 -25.09 6.10 -2.61
CA TYR A 142 -24.76 6.60 -1.28
C TYR A 142 -25.56 7.85 -0.99
N ASP A 143 -26.07 7.93 0.22
CA ASP A 143 -26.60 9.16 0.79
C ASP A 143 -25.40 10.11 1.01
N VAL A 144 -25.03 10.82 -0.05
CA VAL A 144 -23.86 11.71 -0.09
C VAL A 144 -24.34 13.13 -0.29
N ASN A 145 -23.81 14.04 0.52
CA ASN A 145 -24.03 15.45 0.32
C ASN A 145 -23.35 15.91 -0.98
N GLU A 146 -24.04 16.67 -1.79
CA GLU A 146 -23.43 17.35 -2.92
C GLU A 146 -22.35 18.30 -2.41
N MET A 147 -21.18 18.23 -3.03
CA MET A 147 -20.10 19.16 -2.69
C MET A 147 -20.39 20.56 -3.25
N ASP A 148 -20.13 21.57 -2.44
CA ASP A 148 -20.19 22.96 -2.86
C ASP A 148 -19.30 23.17 -4.12
N PRO A 149 -19.86 23.75 -5.21
CA PRO A 149 -19.10 24.04 -6.42
C PRO A 149 -17.88 24.94 -6.20
N ALA A 150 -17.93 25.84 -5.21
CA ALA A 150 -16.81 26.70 -4.86
C ALA A 150 -15.67 25.87 -4.25
N LEU A 151 -15.99 24.87 -3.42
CA LEU A 151 -14.99 23.94 -2.86
C LEU A 151 -14.39 23.06 -3.95
N LEU A 152 -15.21 22.53 -4.87
CA LEU A 152 -14.72 21.71 -5.99
C LEU A 152 -13.66 22.42 -6.84
N ARG A 153 -13.80 23.72 -7.04
CA ARG A 153 -12.86 24.54 -7.83
C ARG A 153 -11.49 24.70 -7.14
N ARG A 154 -11.36 24.37 -5.86
CA ARG A 154 -10.12 24.45 -5.09
C ARG A 154 -9.26 23.18 -5.20
N PHE A 155 -9.87 22.10 -5.72
CA PHE A 155 -9.20 20.85 -5.92
C PHE A 155 -8.76 20.64 -7.37
N TRP A 156 -7.66 19.97 -7.54
CA TRP A 156 -7.43 19.19 -8.75
C TRP A 156 -8.28 17.91 -8.67
N ALA A 157 -9.50 17.99 -9.19
CA ALA A 157 -10.47 16.91 -9.11
C ALA A 157 -10.28 15.90 -10.25
N ILE A 158 -10.18 14.63 -9.89
CA ILE A 158 -9.97 13.54 -10.83
C ILE A 158 -10.92 12.38 -10.61
N ASP A 159 -11.40 11.78 -11.71
CA ASP A 159 -12.08 10.51 -11.69
C ASP A 159 -11.05 9.40 -11.84
N LEU A 160 -10.82 8.61 -10.79
CA LEU A 160 -9.98 7.44 -10.82
C LEU A 160 -10.75 6.27 -11.41
N LYS A 161 -10.21 5.71 -12.48
CA LYS A 161 -10.74 4.51 -13.15
C LYS A 161 -9.61 3.49 -13.23
N PRO A 162 -9.40 2.69 -12.16
CA PRO A 162 -8.40 1.63 -12.19
C PRO A 162 -8.79 0.60 -13.25
N SER A 163 -7.79 0.11 -13.98
CA SER A 163 -7.97 -0.97 -14.94
C SER A 163 -7.74 -2.33 -14.26
N LYS A 164 -8.24 -3.39 -14.90
CA LYS A 164 -7.93 -4.77 -14.53
C LYS A 164 -6.40 -4.98 -14.44
N ASP A 165 -5.65 -4.45 -15.41
CA ASP A 165 -4.20 -4.62 -15.45
C ASP A 165 -3.48 -3.88 -14.32
N ASP A 166 -4.00 -2.72 -13.88
CA ASP A 166 -3.46 -2.00 -12.71
C ASP A 166 -3.63 -2.85 -11.46
N TRP A 167 -4.82 -3.45 -11.27
CA TRP A 167 -5.06 -4.33 -10.13
C TRP A 167 -4.20 -5.60 -10.17
N ILE A 168 -4.08 -6.26 -11.34
CA ILE A 168 -3.24 -7.46 -11.49
C ILE A 168 -1.78 -7.16 -11.17
N LYS A 169 -1.25 -6.02 -11.60
CA LYS A 169 0.12 -5.60 -11.25
C LYS A 169 0.29 -5.41 -9.75
N TRP A 170 -0.65 -4.73 -9.13
CA TRP A 170 -0.66 -4.54 -7.68
C TRP A 170 -0.78 -5.88 -6.94
N ALA A 171 -1.72 -6.74 -7.34
CA ALA A 171 -1.94 -8.05 -6.75
C ALA A 171 -0.67 -8.93 -6.79
N LYS A 172 0.03 -8.94 -7.93
CA LYS A 172 1.33 -9.63 -8.07
C LYS A 172 2.40 -9.04 -7.14
N SER A 173 2.45 -7.73 -6.94
CA SER A 173 3.41 -7.08 -6.04
C SER A 173 3.12 -7.35 -4.55
N LYS A 174 1.87 -7.69 -4.22
CA LYS A 174 1.43 -8.05 -2.86
C LYS A 174 1.30 -9.56 -2.67
N ASP A 175 1.80 -10.35 -3.63
CA ASP A 175 1.79 -11.82 -3.60
C ASP A 175 0.39 -12.42 -3.42
N VAL A 176 -0.64 -11.79 -4.00
CA VAL A 176 -2.02 -12.35 -4.04
C VAL A 176 -1.99 -13.68 -4.80
N ASP A 177 -2.77 -14.66 -4.32
CA ASP A 177 -2.81 -16.01 -4.90
C ASP A 177 -3.08 -15.98 -6.40
N ASN A 178 -2.32 -16.76 -7.14
CA ASN A 178 -2.39 -16.80 -8.60
C ASN A 178 -3.75 -17.27 -9.14
N LEU A 179 -4.48 -18.14 -8.40
CA LEU A 179 -5.81 -18.57 -8.80
C LEU A 179 -6.83 -17.43 -8.74
N ILE A 180 -6.71 -16.54 -7.75
CA ILE A 180 -7.53 -15.33 -7.66
C ILE A 180 -7.21 -14.41 -8.85
N ILE A 181 -5.91 -14.19 -9.12
CA ILE A 181 -5.46 -13.33 -10.23
C ILE A 181 -5.97 -13.90 -11.57
N GLU A 182 -5.87 -15.20 -11.78
CA GLU A 182 -6.28 -15.83 -13.03
C GLU A 182 -7.80 -15.85 -13.20
N PHE A 183 -8.56 -16.09 -12.13
CA PHE A 183 -10.00 -15.95 -12.15
C PHE A 183 -10.42 -14.55 -12.59
N LEU A 184 -9.87 -13.51 -11.96
CA LEU A 184 -10.20 -12.12 -12.27
C LEU A 184 -9.64 -11.63 -13.62
N ARG A 185 -8.61 -12.28 -14.15
CA ARG A 185 -8.13 -12.02 -15.51
C ARG A 185 -9.17 -12.45 -16.54
N THR A 186 -9.79 -13.59 -16.33
CA THR A 186 -10.79 -14.16 -17.25
C THR A 186 -12.19 -13.61 -16.99
N ARG A 187 -12.51 -13.24 -15.75
CA ARG A 187 -13.85 -12.80 -15.31
C ARG A 187 -13.78 -11.44 -14.60
N SER A 188 -13.39 -10.43 -15.36
CA SER A 188 -13.22 -9.06 -14.83
C SER A 188 -14.51 -8.40 -14.35
N SER A 189 -15.69 -8.93 -14.70
CA SER A 189 -16.97 -8.50 -14.13
C SER A 189 -17.06 -8.66 -12.62
N HIS A 190 -16.31 -9.61 -12.04
CA HIS A 190 -16.23 -9.80 -10.59
C HIS A 190 -15.14 -8.95 -9.92
N LEU A 191 -14.39 -8.15 -10.68
CA LEU A 191 -13.45 -7.18 -10.13
C LEU A 191 -14.08 -5.78 -10.00
N PHE A 192 -14.82 -5.36 -11.03
CA PHE A 192 -15.49 -4.06 -11.09
C PHE A 192 -16.98 -4.28 -11.38
N VAL A 193 -17.76 -4.37 -10.31
CA VAL A 193 -19.21 -4.57 -10.41
C VAL A 193 -19.90 -3.25 -10.71
N ASN A 194 -20.92 -3.28 -11.54
CA ASN A 194 -21.82 -2.13 -11.69
C ASN A 194 -22.73 -2.06 -10.46
N LEU A 195 -22.49 -1.06 -9.62
CA LEU A 195 -23.17 -0.88 -8.35
C LEU A 195 -24.69 -0.65 -8.50
N GLU A 196 -25.15 -0.06 -9.60
CA GLU A 196 -26.59 0.11 -9.89
C GLU A 196 -27.35 -1.21 -9.92
N LYS A 197 -26.65 -2.32 -10.17
CA LYS A 197 -27.23 -3.68 -10.20
C LYS A 197 -27.15 -4.40 -8.87
N VAL A 198 -26.48 -3.84 -7.89
CA VAL A 198 -26.30 -4.45 -6.56
C VAL A 198 -27.51 -4.09 -5.69
N LYS A 199 -28.16 -5.10 -5.13
CA LYS A 199 -29.26 -4.86 -4.19
C LYS A 199 -28.70 -4.34 -2.85
N PRO A 200 -29.38 -3.36 -2.22
CA PRO A 200 -28.97 -2.86 -0.91
C PRO A 200 -28.81 -4.00 0.11
N GLY A 201 -27.74 -3.94 0.88
CA GLY A 201 -27.43 -4.96 1.90
C GLY A 201 -26.72 -6.21 1.39
N ASN A 202 -26.57 -6.41 0.09
CA ASN A 202 -25.81 -7.55 -0.44
C ASN A 202 -24.30 -7.28 -0.44
N VAL A 203 -23.54 -8.32 -0.10
CA VAL A 203 -22.08 -8.35 -0.30
C VAL A 203 -21.80 -8.50 -1.80
N PHE A 204 -20.86 -7.72 -2.31
CA PHE A 204 -20.44 -7.76 -3.71
C PHE A 204 -18.92 -7.64 -3.83
N PRO A 205 -18.34 -8.20 -4.90
CA PRO A 205 -16.89 -8.19 -5.08
C PRO A 205 -16.37 -6.81 -5.48
N THR A 206 -15.22 -6.45 -4.88
CA THR A 206 -14.46 -5.25 -5.19
C THR A 206 -12.97 -5.58 -5.20
N PRO A 207 -12.11 -4.74 -5.80
CA PRO A 207 -10.66 -4.91 -5.69
C PRO A 207 -10.15 -5.10 -4.26
N ALA A 208 -10.71 -4.36 -3.30
CA ALA A 208 -10.35 -4.46 -1.89
C ALA A 208 -10.87 -5.73 -1.23
N SER A 209 -12.07 -6.19 -1.58
CA SER A 209 -12.65 -7.41 -0.99
C SER A 209 -11.90 -8.67 -1.44
N TRP A 210 -11.43 -8.72 -2.68
CA TRP A 210 -10.56 -9.79 -3.16
C TRP A 210 -9.22 -9.83 -2.43
N ALA A 211 -8.63 -8.67 -2.16
CA ALA A 211 -7.38 -8.59 -1.38
C ALA A 211 -7.58 -9.09 0.06
N ARG A 212 -8.67 -8.69 0.72
CA ARG A 212 -9.01 -9.18 2.07
C ARG A 212 -9.32 -10.68 2.11
N PHE A 213 -9.98 -11.18 1.08
CA PHE A 213 -10.23 -12.62 0.94
C PHE A 213 -8.92 -13.41 0.87
N ASP A 214 -7.97 -12.99 0.03
CA ASP A 214 -6.63 -13.57 -0.06
C ASP A 214 -5.87 -13.52 1.28
N GLU A 215 -5.91 -12.36 1.95
CA GLU A 215 -5.29 -12.17 3.26
C GLU A 215 -5.81 -13.17 4.30
N VAL A 216 -7.14 -13.37 4.35
CA VAL A 216 -7.74 -14.32 5.28
C VAL A 216 -7.37 -15.77 4.94
N LEU A 217 -7.36 -16.15 3.67
CA LEU A 217 -6.90 -17.48 3.26
C LEU A 217 -5.47 -17.76 3.71
N LYS A 218 -4.57 -16.79 3.50
CA LYS A 218 -3.17 -16.88 3.95
C LYS A 218 -3.05 -16.96 5.47
N TYR A 219 -3.79 -16.13 6.19
CA TYR A 219 -3.78 -16.14 7.66
C TYR A 219 -4.29 -17.44 8.26
N THR A 220 -5.32 -18.02 7.66
CA THR A 220 -5.90 -19.30 8.11
C THR A 220 -5.13 -20.53 7.60
N GLY A 221 -4.15 -20.34 6.71
CA GLY A 221 -3.38 -21.43 6.12
C GLY A 221 -4.17 -22.26 5.11
N VAL A 222 -5.31 -21.76 4.61
CA VAL A 222 -6.12 -22.46 3.60
C VAL A 222 -5.48 -22.27 2.21
N SER A 223 -5.14 -23.39 1.59
CA SER A 223 -4.56 -23.42 0.24
C SER A 223 -5.65 -23.62 -0.81
N LEU A 224 -5.76 -22.69 -1.76
CA LEU A 224 -6.71 -22.80 -2.86
C LEU A 224 -6.48 -24.04 -3.75
N MET A 225 -5.26 -24.55 -3.79
CA MET A 225 -4.92 -25.76 -4.58
C MET A 225 -5.14 -27.05 -3.81
N GLU A 226 -4.71 -27.10 -2.56
CA GLU A 226 -4.77 -28.32 -1.74
C GLU A 226 -6.16 -28.54 -1.18
N ASP A 227 -6.79 -27.45 -0.71
CA ASP A 227 -8.11 -27.46 -0.07
C ASP A 227 -9.27 -27.15 -1.02
N ARG A 228 -9.04 -27.23 -2.35
CA ARG A 228 -10.00 -26.79 -3.39
C ARG A 228 -11.42 -27.34 -3.29
N ASN A 229 -11.61 -28.44 -2.56
CA ASN A 229 -12.92 -29.05 -2.30
C ASN A 229 -13.47 -28.66 -0.91
N SER A 230 -12.72 -27.88 -0.11
CA SER A 230 -13.18 -27.46 1.21
C SER A 230 -14.34 -26.46 1.10
N PHE A 231 -15.29 -26.65 1.99
CA PHE A 231 -16.42 -25.72 2.16
C PHE A 231 -15.97 -24.39 2.76
N ASP A 232 -14.80 -24.36 3.41
CA ASP A 232 -14.26 -23.17 4.05
C ASP A 232 -13.88 -22.08 3.05
N ILE A 233 -13.37 -22.47 1.87
CA ILE A 233 -13.11 -21.53 0.78
C ILE A 233 -14.41 -20.82 0.36
N PHE A 234 -15.48 -21.58 0.16
CA PHE A 234 -16.78 -21.03 -0.23
C PHE A 234 -17.38 -20.14 0.84
N ASN A 235 -17.40 -20.60 2.10
CA ASN A 235 -17.94 -19.83 3.23
C ASN A 235 -17.16 -18.53 3.47
N THR A 236 -15.84 -18.57 3.35
CA THR A 236 -15.01 -17.38 3.45
C THR A 236 -15.26 -16.43 2.26
N ALA A 237 -15.34 -16.97 1.05
CA ALA A 237 -15.60 -16.21 -0.15
C ALA A 237 -16.93 -15.45 -0.11
N ILE A 238 -18.03 -16.10 0.32
CA ILE A 238 -19.35 -15.44 0.40
C ILE A 238 -19.29 -14.16 1.23
N GLY A 239 -18.59 -14.17 2.36
CA GLY A 239 -18.49 -13.03 3.26
C GLY A 239 -17.73 -11.84 2.68
N PHE A 240 -16.78 -12.07 1.75
CA PHE A 240 -15.96 -11.00 1.17
C PHE A 240 -16.41 -10.58 -0.23
N ILE A 241 -16.80 -11.54 -1.07
CA ILE A 241 -17.04 -11.29 -2.50
C ILE A 241 -18.50 -11.55 -2.93
N GLY A 242 -19.36 -11.94 -1.98
CA GLY A 242 -20.76 -12.21 -2.22
C GLY A 242 -21.03 -13.55 -2.90
N GLN A 243 -22.31 -13.96 -2.89
CA GLN A 243 -22.72 -15.30 -3.29
C GLN A 243 -22.39 -15.64 -4.74
N GLU A 244 -22.71 -14.75 -5.68
CA GLU A 244 -22.51 -14.98 -7.12
C GLU A 244 -21.03 -15.20 -7.43
N ALA A 245 -20.17 -14.29 -7.00
CA ALA A 245 -18.73 -14.40 -7.23
C ALA A 245 -18.12 -15.62 -6.49
N ALA A 246 -18.59 -15.93 -5.28
CA ALA A 246 -18.12 -17.08 -4.51
C ALA A 246 -18.44 -18.41 -5.20
N VAL A 247 -19.65 -18.58 -5.76
CA VAL A 247 -20.04 -19.79 -6.52
C VAL A 247 -19.15 -19.94 -7.74
N GLU A 248 -19.02 -18.88 -8.56
CA GLU A 248 -18.22 -18.96 -9.78
C GLU A 248 -16.71 -19.15 -9.51
N PHE A 249 -16.20 -18.52 -8.44
CA PHE A 249 -14.80 -18.67 -8.04
C PHE A 249 -14.50 -20.08 -7.54
N THR A 250 -15.34 -20.63 -6.64
CA THR A 250 -15.12 -21.98 -6.11
C THR A 250 -15.29 -23.06 -7.20
N ASP A 251 -16.21 -22.88 -8.13
CA ASP A 251 -16.33 -23.76 -9.29
C ASP A 251 -15.09 -23.67 -10.20
N PHE A 252 -14.56 -22.46 -10.41
CA PHE A 252 -13.31 -22.25 -11.13
C PHE A 252 -12.13 -22.96 -10.44
N VAL A 253 -11.98 -22.81 -9.12
CA VAL A 253 -10.91 -23.46 -8.35
C VAL A 253 -11.01 -24.99 -8.40
N LYS A 254 -12.22 -25.55 -8.24
CA LYS A 254 -12.45 -27.01 -8.33
C LYS A 254 -12.08 -27.58 -9.70
N LYS A 255 -12.41 -26.86 -10.77
CA LYS A 255 -12.14 -27.26 -12.16
C LYS A 255 -10.76 -26.85 -12.66
N TYR A 256 -9.99 -26.15 -11.83
CA TYR A 256 -8.68 -25.70 -12.21
C TYR A 256 -7.71 -26.86 -12.31
N GLU A 257 -7.32 -27.20 -13.52
CA GLU A 257 -6.30 -28.19 -13.79
C GLU A 257 -5.02 -27.47 -14.22
N ILE A 258 -3.94 -27.73 -13.53
CA ILE A 258 -2.61 -27.36 -14.01
C ILE A 258 -2.28 -28.34 -15.12
N VAL A 259 -2.67 -27.97 -16.35
CA VAL A 259 -2.47 -28.86 -17.52
C VAL A 259 -0.99 -29.03 -17.83
N VAL A 260 -0.14 -28.07 -17.45
CA VAL A 260 1.32 -28.10 -17.63
C VAL A 260 1.96 -27.33 -16.49
N THR A 261 2.89 -27.93 -15.77
CA THR A 261 3.68 -27.23 -14.77
C THR A 261 4.87 -26.51 -15.40
N PRO A 262 5.38 -25.41 -14.77
CA PRO A 262 6.59 -24.74 -15.20
C PRO A 262 7.79 -25.70 -15.33
N GLU A 263 7.93 -26.64 -14.39
CA GLU A 263 8.99 -27.63 -14.37
C GLU A 263 8.87 -28.64 -15.53
N GLU A 264 7.66 -29.07 -15.87
CA GLU A 264 7.41 -29.94 -17.02
C GLU A 264 7.75 -29.25 -18.32
N LEU A 265 7.37 -27.97 -18.46
CA LEU A 265 7.67 -27.15 -19.63
C LEU A 265 9.18 -26.99 -19.84
N LEU A 266 9.92 -26.73 -18.75
CA LEU A 266 11.36 -26.57 -18.78
C LEU A 266 12.11 -27.88 -19.02
N LYS A 267 11.56 -29.01 -18.52
CA LYS A 267 12.19 -30.33 -18.70
C LYS A 267 11.96 -30.94 -20.08
N SER A 268 10.76 -30.75 -20.64
CA SER A 268 10.39 -31.37 -21.91
C SER A 268 9.26 -30.63 -22.62
N PHE A 269 9.60 -29.56 -23.34
CA PHE A 269 8.66 -28.79 -24.16
C PHE A 269 7.89 -29.68 -25.14
N LYS A 270 8.54 -30.63 -25.79
CA LYS A 270 7.88 -31.52 -26.77
C LYS A 270 6.74 -32.34 -26.20
N ASN A 271 6.83 -32.75 -24.92
CA ASN A 271 5.78 -33.54 -24.27
C ASN A 271 4.56 -32.64 -23.88
N CYS A 272 4.79 -31.34 -23.76
CA CYS A 272 3.78 -30.37 -23.38
C CYS A 272 3.10 -29.70 -24.58
N GLU A 273 3.70 -29.80 -25.79
CA GLU A 273 3.27 -29.08 -26.99
C GLU A 273 1.79 -29.35 -27.34
N HIS A 274 1.37 -30.61 -27.25
CA HIS A 274 -0.03 -30.97 -27.54
C HIS A 274 -1.00 -30.34 -26.53
N LYS A 275 -0.63 -30.30 -25.24
CA LYS A 275 -1.43 -29.70 -24.18
C LYS A 275 -1.48 -28.18 -24.32
N LEU A 276 -0.37 -27.55 -24.73
CA LEU A 276 -0.31 -26.10 -24.96
C LEU A 276 -1.20 -25.66 -26.11
N LYS A 277 -1.32 -26.44 -27.18
CA LYS A 277 -2.19 -26.13 -28.33
C LYS A 277 -3.66 -26.11 -27.98
N THR A 278 -4.08 -26.76 -26.90
CA THR A 278 -5.47 -26.79 -26.42
C THR A 278 -5.75 -25.75 -25.36
N MET A 279 -4.73 -25.03 -24.88
CA MET A 279 -4.90 -23.98 -23.86
C MET A 279 -5.31 -22.65 -24.47
N SER A 280 -6.09 -21.88 -23.72
CA SER A 280 -6.41 -20.49 -24.10
C SER A 280 -5.15 -19.61 -24.05
N ASN A 281 -5.12 -18.56 -24.89
CA ASN A 281 -4.03 -17.60 -24.93
C ASN A 281 -3.76 -16.96 -23.55
N ASP A 282 -4.80 -16.72 -22.75
CA ASP A 282 -4.66 -16.17 -21.40
C ASP A 282 -3.93 -17.13 -20.44
N ARG A 283 -4.21 -18.44 -20.55
CA ARG A 283 -3.52 -19.49 -19.80
C ARG A 283 -2.05 -19.63 -20.23
N ILE A 284 -1.80 -19.57 -21.53
CA ILE A 284 -0.43 -19.60 -22.06
C ILE A 284 0.37 -18.40 -21.52
N ASN A 285 -0.21 -17.20 -21.55
CA ASN A 285 0.44 -16.01 -21.01
C ASN A 285 0.70 -16.13 -19.49
N SER A 286 -0.23 -16.67 -18.73
CA SER A 286 -0.04 -16.94 -17.30
C SER A 286 1.10 -17.92 -17.05
N LEU A 287 1.18 -18.97 -17.85
CA LEU A 287 2.24 -19.98 -17.79
C LEU A 287 3.61 -19.40 -18.15
N ILE A 288 3.67 -18.50 -19.13
CA ILE A 288 4.89 -17.78 -19.51
C ILE A 288 5.34 -16.87 -18.37
N ASP A 289 4.43 -16.12 -17.77
CA ASP A 289 4.73 -15.24 -16.64
C ASP A 289 5.32 -16.01 -15.45
N VAL A 290 4.72 -17.15 -15.08
CA VAL A 290 5.20 -18.01 -14.00
C VAL A 290 6.57 -18.62 -14.35
N ASN A 291 6.75 -19.09 -15.59
CA ASN A 291 8.03 -19.63 -16.05
C ASN A 291 9.13 -18.57 -16.06
N PHE A 292 8.84 -17.34 -16.45
CA PHE A 292 9.82 -16.25 -16.44
C PHE A 292 10.33 -15.99 -15.03
N TYR A 293 9.44 -15.93 -14.02
CA TYR A 293 9.84 -15.80 -12.63
C TYR A 293 10.62 -16.99 -12.11
N HIS A 294 10.23 -18.20 -12.50
CA HIS A 294 10.93 -19.42 -12.08
C HIS A 294 12.34 -19.49 -12.68
N ILE A 295 12.49 -19.22 -13.98
CA ILE A 295 13.79 -19.16 -14.67
C ILE A 295 14.67 -18.06 -14.08
N PHE A 296 14.11 -16.88 -13.82
CA PHE A 296 14.82 -15.77 -13.21
C PHE A 296 15.31 -16.12 -11.80
N SER A 297 14.45 -16.72 -10.96
CA SER A 297 14.79 -17.17 -9.61
C SER A 297 15.89 -18.25 -9.62
N ILE A 298 15.82 -19.24 -10.54
CA ILE A 298 16.85 -20.29 -10.68
C ILE A 298 18.18 -19.68 -11.15
N ASN A 299 18.13 -18.77 -12.12
CA ASN A 299 19.33 -18.11 -12.64
C ASN A 299 19.97 -17.20 -11.58
N MET A 300 19.19 -16.47 -10.80
CA MET A 300 19.69 -15.67 -9.67
C MET A 300 20.34 -16.54 -8.60
N LYS A 301 19.74 -17.68 -8.23
CA LYS A 301 20.34 -18.64 -7.29
C LYS A 301 21.64 -19.25 -7.83
N LYS A 302 21.72 -19.55 -9.14
CA LYS A 302 22.95 -20.01 -9.78
C LYS A 302 24.03 -18.94 -9.80
N LEU A 303 23.68 -17.69 -10.11
CA LEU A 303 24.61 -16.55 -10.11
C LEU A 303 25.19 -16.27 -8.73
N THR A 304 24.35 -16.29 -7.69
CA THR A 304 24.82 -16.13 -6.31
C THR A 304 25.71 -17.26 -5.86
N PHE A 305 25.43 -18.51 -6.29
CA PHE A 305 26.28 -19.66 -6.00
C PHE A 305 27.63 -19.59 -6.72
N ILE A 306 27.65 -19.17 -8.00
CA ILE A 306 28.88 -18.98 -8.78
C ILE A 306 29.75 -17.89 -8.16
N ASN A 307 29.16 -16.72 -7.83
CA ASN A 307 29.86 -15.61 -7.18
C ASN A 307 30.43 -16.01 -5.81
N ALA A 308 29.70 -16.80 -5.01
CA ALA A 308 30.19 -17.30 -3.73
C ALA A 308 31.39 -18.32 -3.93
N LYS A 309 31.33 -19.13 -4.98
CA LYS A 309 32.41 -20.07 -5.32
C LYS A 309 33.67 -19.36 -5.82
N GLU A 310 33.50 -18.30 -6.63
CA GLU A 310 34.62 -17.46 -7.09
C GLU A 310 35.26 -16.67 -5.94
N GLN A 311 34.46 -16.13 -5.03
CA GLN A 311 35.01 -15.46 -3.83
C GLN A 311 35.80 -16.45 -2.95
N LYS A 312 35.29 -17.68 -2.74
CA LYS A 312 36.06 -18.73 -2.03
C LYS A 312 37.37 -19.08 -2.73
N GLN A 313 37.38 -19.19 -4.06
CA GLN A 313 38.60 -19.45 -4.81
C GLN A 313 39.58 -18.27 -4.77
N LYS A 314 39.12 -17.04 -4.81
CA LYS A 314 39.98 -15.84 -4.63
C LYS A 314 40.60 -15.80 -3.24
N LEU A 315 39.86 -16.11 -2.20
CA LEU A 315 40.36 -16.18 -0.83
C LEU A 315 41.38 -17.31 -0.65
N SER A 316 41.15 -18.50 -1.22
CA SER A 316 42.11 -19.61 -1.14
C SER A 316 43.39 -19.33 -1.92
N ARG A 317 43.33 -18.65 -3.07
CA ARG A 317 44.52 -18.20 -3.82
C ARG A 317 45.33 -17.16 -3.07
N GLN A 318 44.64 -16.20 -2.38
CA GLN A 318 45.34 -15.21 -1.52
C GLN A 318 46.02 -15.84 -0.30
N GLN A 319 45.45 -16.91 0.25
CA GLN A 319 46.08 -17.67 1.34
C GLN A 319 47.26 -18.51 0.86
N SER A 320 47.22 -19.08 -0.37
CA SER A 320 48.34 -19.86 -0.94
C SER A 320 49.53 -19.00 -1.40
N THR A 321 49.29 -17.75 -1.76
CA THR A 321 50.36 -16.78 -2.09
C THR A 321 51.05 -16.20 -0.85
N ARG A 322 50.38 -16.15 0.29
CA ARG A 322 51.02 -15.78 1.57
C ARG A 322 51.86 -16.86 2.22
N GLY A 323 51.77 -18.12 1.72
CA GLY A 323 52.56 -19.27 2.24
C GLY A 323 53.86 -19.55 1.52
N LYS A 324 54.21 -18.84 0.45
CA LYS A 324 55.43 -19.07 -0.35
C LYS A 324 56.43 -17.91 -0.33
N GLY A 325 56.60 -17.28 0.79
CA GLY A 325 57.63 -16.26 1.02
C GLY A 325 58.58 -16.74 2.12
N LYS A 326 59.35 -17.79 1.87
CA LYS A 326 60.57 -18.07 2.61
C LYS A 326 61.74 -17.80 1.68
N THR A 327 62.52 -16.78 1.96
CA THR A 327 63.98 -16.80 1.83
C THR A 327 64.56 -15.63 2.61
N ASN A 328 65.44 -15.99 3.50
CA ASN A 328 66.69 -15.34 3.90
C ASN A 328 66.76 -13.80 3.75
N ASP A 329 66.69 -13.08 4.86
CA ASP A 329 67.86 -12.38 5.37
C ASP A 329 67.48 -11.78 6.72
N GLY A 330 68.35 -12.02 7.68
CA GLY A 330 68.21 -11.61 9.07
C GLY A 330 68.35 -10.10 9.22
N VAL A 331 67.27 -9.44 9.61
CA VAL A 331 67.33 -8.21 10.35
C VAL A 331 66.14 -8.23 11.33
N MET A 332 66.42 -8.29 12.60
CA MET A 332 65.45 -8.08 13.68
C MET A 332 65.03 -6.63 13.67
N LEU A 333 63.79 -6.38 13.37
CA LEU A 333 63.14 -5.14 13.70
C LEU A 333 61.78 -5.41 14.35
N GLY A 334 61.62 -4.76 15.48
CA GLY A 334 60.61 -4.98 16.53
C GLY A 334 59.16 -5.00 16.03
N TRP A 335 58.38 -5.78 16.75
CA TRP A 335 56.93 -5.84 16.62
C TRP A 335 56.28 -4.54 17.08
N PRO A 336 55.33 -3.94 16.34
CA PRO A 336 54.40 -2.97 16.90
C PRO A 336 53.26 -3.72 17.59
N GLU A 337 52.95 -3.28 18.77
CA GLU A 337 51.88 -3.77 19.66
C GLU A 337 50.53 -3.88 18.98
N LYS A 338 49.82 -4.95 19.33
CA LYS A 338 48.42 -5.18 19.00
C LYS A 338 47.55 -4.05 19.57
N ARG A 339 47.00 -3.17 18.74
CA ARG A 339 45.90 -2.30 19.13
C ARG A 339 44.66 -3.17 19.39
N LYS A 340 44.25 -3.22 20.66
CA LYS A 340 42.97 -3.78 21.09
C LYS A 340 41.85 -2.96 20.46
N ILE A 341 41.03 -3.63 19.66
CA ILE A 341 39.75 -3.11 19.23
C ILE A 341 38.85 -3.07 20.47
N ARG A 342 38.46 -1.89 20.89
CA ARG A 342 37.48 -1.68 21.97
C ARG A 342 36.09 -2.09 21.46
N GLU A 343 35.50 -3.07 22.12
CA GLU A 343 34.07 -3.37 22.00
C GLU A 343 33.25 -2.17 22.53
N PRO A 344 32.11 -1.83 21.91
CA PRO A 344 31.26 -0.77 22.41
C PRO A 344 30.56 -1.19 23.70
N ASN A 345 30.69 -0.36 24.70
CA ASN A 345 30.27 -0.54 26.08
C ASN A 345 28.75 -0.50 26.22
N THR A 346 28.10 -1.65 26.40
CA THR A 346 26.64 -1.86 26.54
C THR A 346 26.08 -1.38 27.91
N LYS A 347 26.74 -0.50 28.64
CA LYS A 347 26.28 -0.04 29.96
C LYS A 347 25.66 1.37 29.99
N GLN A 348 25.58 2.10 28.90
CA GLN A 348 25.00 3.46 28.92
C GLN A 348 23.52 3.58 28.45
N SER A 349 22.87 2.49 28.02
CA SER A 349 21.46 2.54 27.60
C SER A 349 20.45 2.26 28.73
N LYS A 350 20.89 1.85 29.94
CA LYS A 350 20.00 1.56 31.08
C LYS A 350 19.80 2.72 32.05
N ALA A 351 20.57 3.79 31.96
CA ALA A 351 20.48 4.93 32.88
C ALA A 351 19.52 6.04 32.43
N LYS A 352 19.01 6.04 31.18
CA LYS A 352 18.06 7.06 30.68
C LYS A 352 16.60 6.68 30.74
N GLN A 353 16.26 5.49 31.24
CA GLN A 353 14.86 5.04 31.39
C GLN A 353 14.31 5.14 32.83
N ALA A 354 15.11 5.59 33.79
CA ALA A 354 14.70 5.71 35.20
C ALA A 354 14.30 7.13 35.61
N GLU A 355 14.39 8.15 34.74
CA GLU A 355 14.06 9.56 35.07
C GLU A 355 12.80 10.09 34.37
N LYS A 356 11.93 9.19 33.83
CA LYS A 356 10.60 9.57 33.37
C LYS A 356 9.58 8.54 33.87
N ARG A 357 9.33 8.57 35.17
CA ARG A 357 8.08 8.13 35.78
C ARG A 357 7.65 9.21 36.78
#